data_4e1be5830317ac167c20134670060c34
#
_entry.id   4e1be5830317ac167c20134670060c34
#
_cell.length_a   1.000
_cell.length_b   1.000
_cell.length_c   1.000
_cell.angle_alpha   90.00
_cell.angle_beta   90.00
_cell.angle_gamma   90.00
#
_symmetry.space_group_name_H-M   'P 1'
#
loop_
_entity.id
_entity.type
_entity.pdbx_description
1 polymer ?
#
loop_
_entity_poly.entity_id
_entity_poly.type
_entity_poly.pdbx_seq_one_letter_code
_entity_poly.pdbx_strand_id
1 'polypeptide(L)'
;MANLNCIKAVLAEKGIMSKWLAKTLQKDPATVSKWCNNHSQPDLYTLARIAEVLDVDIHRLICHTKKIEDMKYTIEEIRQMQEGQTLTVKVS
;
A
#
# COMPACT_ATOMS: atom_id res chain seq x y z
N MET A 1 -4.29 -12.92 -10.39
CA MET A 1 -4.83 -11.75 -9.70
C MET A 1 -3.71 -10.83 -9.28
N ALA A 2 -3.91 -9.54 -9.42
CA ALA A 2 -2.88 -8.58 -9.06
C ALA A 2 -2.70 -8.52 -7.55
N ASN A 3 -1.46 -8.35 -7.10
CA ASN A 3 -1.17 -8.15 -5.70
C ASN A 3 -1.59 -6.74 -5.29
N LEU A 4 -2.36 -6.64 -4.24
CA LEU A 4 -2.81 -5.35 -3.73
C LEU A 4 -1.94 -4.85 -2.58
N ASN A 5 -1.33 -5.75 -1.82
CA ASN A 5 -0.45 -5.34 -0.74
C ASN A 5 0.95 -5.88 -0.95
N CYS A 6 1.92 -5.20 -0.35
CA CYS A 6 3.33 -5.54 -0.41
C CYS A 6 3.86 -5.92 0.96
N ILE A 7 3.00 -6.47 1.82
CA ILE A 7 3.40 -6.80 3.19
C ILE A 7 4.55 -7.78 3.19
N LYS A 8 4.46 -8.81 2.35
CA LYS A 8 5.50 -9.84 2.30
C LYS A 8 6.86 -9.24 1.93
N ALA A 9 6.86 -8.33 0.97
CA ALA A 9 8.10 -7.69 0.54
C ALA A 9 8.71 -6.84 1.63
N VAL A 10 7.87 -6.10 2.37
CA VAL A 10 8.36 -5.26 3.46
C VAL A 10 8.89 -6.11 4.60
N LEU A 11 8.22 -7.21 4.92
CA LEU A 11 8.71 -8.13 5.94
C LEU A 11 10.08 -8.69 5.56
N ALA A 12 10.22 -9.11 4.31
CA ALA A 12 11.49 -9.65 3.83
C ALA A 12 12.58 -8.59 3.89
N GLU A 13 12.25 -7.37 3.51
CA GLU A 13 13.19 -6.26 3.54
C GLU A 13 13.72 -6.01 4.93
N LYS A 14 12.84 -6.13 5.93
CA LYS A 14 13.21 -5.87 7.32
C LYS A 14 13.67 -7.12 8.06
N GLY A 15 13.68 -8.27 7.40
CA GLY A 15 14.09 -9.52 8.04
C GLY A 15 13.14 -9.99 9.12
N ILE A 16 11.85 -9.71 8.97
CA ILE A 16 10.82 -10.04 9.95
C ILE A 16 9.96 -11.18 9.40
N MET A 17 9.65 -12.14 10.25
CA MET A 17 8.80 -13.27 9.84
C MET A 17 7.33 -12.93 10.07
N SER A 18 6.47 -13.51 9.22
CA SER A 18 5.04 -13.27 9.34
C SER A 18 4.48 -13.77 10.69
N LYS A 19 5.10 -14.80 11.26
CA LYS A 19 4.69 -15.28 12.58
C LYS A 19 4.84 -14.20 13.65
N TRP A 20 5.92 -13.45 13.57
CA TRP A 20 6.15 -12.37 14.52
C TRP A 20 5.07 -11.30 14.37
N LEU A 21 4.72 -10.98 13.12
CA LEU A 21 3.68 -9.99 12.87
C LEU A 21 2.34 -10.46 13.43
N ALA A 22 2.00 -11.72 13.20
CA ALA A 22 0.75 -12.28 13.70
C ALA A 22 0.68 -12.18 15.22
N LYS A 23 1.77 -12.54 15.89
CA LYS A 23 1.83 -12.50 17.35
C LYS A 23 1.68 -11.06 17.84
N THR A 24 2.38 -10.13 17.20
CA THR A 24 2.35 -8.73 17.62
C THR A 24 0.96 -8.13 17.45
N LEU A 25 0.26 -8.51 16.37
CA LEU A 25 -1.08 -8.00 16.09
C LEU A 25 -2.15 -8.80 16.83
N GLN A 26 -1.78 -9.90 17.48
CA GLN A 26 -2.73 -10.81 18.13
C GLN A 26 -3.73 -11.33 17.11
N LYS A 27 -3.23 -11.76 15.97
CA LYS A 27 -4.03 -12.33 14.90
C LYS A 27 -3.58 -13.74 14.62
N ASP A 28 -4.46 -14.53 14.01
CA ASP A 28 -4.16 -15.90 13.62
C ASP A 28 -3.05 -15.88 12.57
N PRO A 29 -1.99 -16.70 12.76
CA PRO A 29 -0.93 -16.76 11.76
C PRO A 29 -1.43 -17.12 10.36
N ALA A 30 -2.47 -17.97 10.27
CA ALA A 30 -3.05 -18.33 8.99
C ALA A 30 -3.66 -17.10 8.29
N THR A 31 -4.29 -16.24 9.08
CA THR A 31 -4.88 -15.00 8.53
C THR A 31 -3.79 -14.09 7.99
N VAL A 32 -2.72 -13.91 8.75
CA VAL A 32 -1.62 -13.05 8.32
C VAL A 32 -0.95 -13.63 7.07
N SER A 33 -0.81 -14.95 7.03
CA SER A 33 -0.24 -15.60 5.85
C SER A 33 -1.07 -15.34 4.61
N LYS A 34 -2.40 -15.34 4.74
CA LYS A 34 -3.27 -15.03 3.62
C LYS A 34 -3.07 -13.59 3.15
N TRP A 35 -2.86 -12.66 4.08
CA TRP A 35 -2.56 -11.27 3.70
C TRP A 35 -1.25 -11.19 2.93
N CYS A 36 -0.22 -11.87 3.44
CA CYS A 36 1.10 -11.84 2.81
C CYS A 36 1.07 -12.41 1.40
N ASN A 37 0.22 -13.38 1.16
CA ASN A 37 0.10 -14.01 -0.15
C ASN A 37 -1.01 -13.41 -1.00
N ASN A 38 -1.64 -12.35 -0.53
CA ASN A 38 -2.70 -11.65 -1.23
C ASN A 38 -3.91 -12.52 -1.54
N HIS A 39 -4.12 -13.55 -0.73
CA HIS A 39 -5.35 -14.33 -0.80
C HIS A 39 -6.53 -13.59 -0.17
N SER A 40 -6.23 -12.75 0.80
CA SER A 40 -7.21 -11.85 1.40
C SER A 40 -6.45 -10.60 1.83
N GLN A 41 -7.19 -9.55 2.16
CA GLN A 41 -6.58 -8.28 2.50
C GLN A 41 -6.98 -7.86 3.90
N PRO A 42 -6.07 -7.25 4.66
CA PRO A 42 -6.46 -6.65 5.94
C PRO A 42 -7.32 -5.42 5.68
N ASP A 43 -8.16 -5.07 6.65
CA ASP A 43 -8.90 -3.83 6.52
C ASP A 43 -7.93 -2.65 6.72
N LEU A 44 -8.43 -1.46 6.42
CA LEU A 44 -7.57 -0.28 6.44
C LEU A 44 -7.00 -0.01 7.82
N TYR A 45 -7.79 -0.19 8.85
CA TYR A 45 -7.32 0.01 10.22
C TYR A 45 -6.17 -0.95 10.56
N THR A 46 -6.34 -2.22 10.20
CA THR A 46 -5.31 -3.22 10.46
C THR A 46 -4.07 -2.93 9.65
N LEU A 47 -4.25 -2.48 8.40
CA LEU A 47 -3.12 -2.12 7.56
C LEU A 47 -2.32 -0.98 8.17
N ALA A 48 -3.01 0.01 8.74
CA ALA A 48 -2.35 1.11 9.43
C ALA A 48 -1.55 0.61 10.63
N ARG A 49 -2.10 -0.36 11.38
CA ARG A 49 -1.38 -0.94 12.51
C ARG A 49 -0.15 -1.70 12.06
N ILE A 50 -0.25 -2.41 10.94
CA ILE A 50 0.90 -3.13 10.40
C ILE A 50 2.00 -2.13 10.05
N ALA A 51 1.63 -1.03 9.41
CA ALA A 51 2.60 0.01 9.06
C ALA A 51 3.29 0.56 10.30
N GLU A 52 2.52 0.80 11.34
CA GLU A 52 3.06 1.32 12.59
C GLU A 52 4.04 0.35 13.22
N VAL A 53 3.65 -0.92 13.28
CA VAL A 53 4.48 -1.96 13.88
C VAL A 53 5.78 -2.16 13.10
N LEU A 54 5.70 -2.06 11.78
CA LEU A 54 6.88 -2.23 10.93
C LEU A 54 7.66 -0.93 10.74
N ASP A 55 7.15 0.17 11.29
CA ASP A 55 7.80 1.48 11.20
C ASP A 55 8.00 1.91 9.75
N VAL A 56 6.94 1.83 8.98
CA VAL A 56 6.93 2.28 7.60
C VAL A 56 5.67 3.08 7.36
N ASP A 57 5.66 3.88 6.30
CA ASP A 57 4.45 4.56 5.89
C ASP A 57 3.48 3.54 5.32
N ILE A 58 2.19 3.77 5.56
CA ILE A 58 1.17 2.82 5.12
C ILE A 58 1.22 2.59 3.61
N HIS A 59 1.59 3.61 2.84
CA HIS A 59 1.62 3.44 1.40
C HIS A 59 2.71 2.46 0.95
N ARG A 60 3.70 2.18 1.80
CA ARG A 60 4.69 1.16 1.50
C ARG A 60 4.08 -0.24 1.46
N LEU A 61 2.94 -0.42 2.11
CA LEU A 61 2.26 -1.71 2.16
C LEU A 61 1.27 -1.91 1.04
N ILE A 62 1.09 -0.90 0.19
CA ILE A 62 0.12 -0.95 -0.90
C ILE A 62 0.86 -0.99 -2.21
N CYS A 63 0.53 -1.97 -3.04
CA CYS A 63 1.20 -2.14 -4.31
C CYS A 63 0.68 -1.15 -5.35
N HIS A 64 1.56 -0.76 -6.25
CA HIS A 64 1.13 0.01 -7.41
C HIS A 64 0.34 -0.90 -8.34
N THR A 65 -0.80 -0.43 -8.80
CA THR A 65 -1.65 -1.21 -9.69
C THR A 65 -1.49 -0.80 -11.14
N LYS A 66 -0.71 0.26 -11.40
CA LYS A 66 -0.43 0.72 -12.76
C LYS A 66 1.06 0.71 -13.00
N LYS A 67 1.45 0.52 -14.25
CA LYS A 67 2.85 0.61 -14.62
C LYS A 67 3.32 2.05 -14.53
N ILE A 68 4.63 2.21 -14.40
CA ILE A 68 5.22 3.54 -14.26
C ILE A 68 4.88 4.43 -15.45
N GLU A 69 4.86 3.87 -16.64
CA GLU A 69 4.53 4.64 -17.85
C GLU A 69 3.12 5.21 -17.75
N ASP A 70 2.18 4.38 -17.27
CA ASP A 70 0.80 4.82 -17.12
C ASP A 70 0.70 5.95 -16.11
N MET A 71 1.46 5.85 -15.02
CA MET A 71 1.46 6.87 -13.99
C MET A 71 2.00 8.19 -14.52
N LYS A 72 3.07 8.11 -15.30
CA LYS A 72 3.68 9.31 -15.88
C LYS A 72 2.70 10.03 -16.78
N TYR A 73 2.01 9.28 -17.61
CA TYR A 73 1.03 9.86 -18.52
C TYR A 73 -0.08 10.56 -17.73
N THR A 74 -0.54 9.93 -16.67
CA THR A 74 -1.59 10.50 -15.84
C THR A 74 -1.14 11.82 -15.21
N ILE A 75 0.11 11.87 -14.77
CA ILE A 75 0.65 13.08 -14.18
C ILE A 75 0.68 14.22 -15.18
N GLU A 76 1.05 13.92 -16.41
CA GLU A 76 1.07 14.94 -17.46
C GLU A 76 -0.32 15.46 -17.75
N GLU A 77 -1.31 14.58 -17.77
CA GLU A 77 -2.68 15.01 -17.98
C GLU A 77 -3.15 15.93 -16.87
N ILE A 78 -2.85 15.58 -15.65
CA ILE A 78 -3.24 16.39 -14.50
C ILE A 78 -2.58 17.76 -14.58
N ARG A 79 -1.31 17.79 -14.95
CA ARG A 79 -0.58 19.05 -15.07
C ARG A 79 -1.22 19.95 -16.09
N GLN A 80 -1.60 19.40 -17.25
CA GLN A 80 -2.25 20.18 -18.29
C GLN A 80 -3.58 20.73 -17.81
N MET A 81 -4.32 19.93 -17.09
CA MET A 81 -5.60 20.37 -16.55
C MET A 81 -5.41 21.54 -15.59
N GLN A 82 -4.40 21.45 -14.74
CA GLN A 82 -4.14 22.52 -13.78
C GLN A 82 -3.75 23.82 -14.48
N GLU A 83 -2.94 23.72 -15.50
CA GLU A 83 -2.56 24.90 -16.27
C GLU A 83 -3.76 25.51 -16.98
N GLY A 84 -4.64 24.68 -17.51
CA GLY A 84 -5.81 25.17 -18.19
C GLY A 84 -6.83 25.80 -17.28
N GLN A 85 -6.84 25.39 -16.01
CA GLN A 85 -7.83 25.89 -15.07
C GLN A 85 -7.42 27.19 -14.45
N THR A 86 -6.28 27.35 -14.25
CA THR A 86 -5.84 28.50 -13.56
C THR A 86 -6.93 29.08 -12.75
N LEU A 87 -7.48 28.88 -12.61
CA LEU A 87 -8.15 29.18 -12.12
C LEU A 87 -8.89 28.75 -11.22
N THR A 88 -9.29 28.57 -11.14
CA THR A 88 -10.05 28.08 -10.47
C THR A 88 -9.85 27.30 -9.54
N VAL A 89 -9.69 27.28 -9.35
CA VAL A 89 -9.65 26.51 -8.61
C VAL A 89 -9.22 26.45 -7.81
N LYS A 90 -8.93 26.78 -7.68
CA LYS A 90 -8.57 26.41 -7.23
C LYS A 90 -8.84 26.08 -6.55
N VAL A 91 -9.17 26.17 -6.81
CA VAL A 91 -9.55 25.62 -6.55
C VAL A 91 -9.72 25.40 -6.35
N SER A 92 -9.95 25.58 -6.33
CA SER A 92 -10.19 25.02 -6.37
C SER A 92 -10.16 24.67 -6.38
#